data_411137e01bf0720b82e9526df23cd7a7
#
_entry.id   411137e01bf0720b82e9526df23cd7a7
#
_cell.length_a   1.000
_cell.length_b   1.000
_cell.length_c   1.000
_cell.angle_alpha   90.00
_cell.angle_beta   90.00
_cell.angle_gamma   90.00
#
_symmetry.space_group_name_H-M   'P 1'
#
loop_
_entity.id
_entity.type
_entity.pdbx_description
1 polymer ?
#
loop_
_entity_poly.entity_id
_entity_poly.type
_entity_poly.pdbx_seq_one_letter_code
_entity_poly.pdbx_strand_id
1 'polypeptide(L)'
;VLRNVDLAFANSLRRVVLSEIPTIAVDIVEVESNTSVLADEFICHRLGLIPLSAKGVDAVEYSRECEECESYCDNCSVVLRLDAKCTGDDIMHIYARDLVIVSQRKNEFVGTPVITDPEGKGCLIAKLRKGQEIRMKCIAKKGIAKEHAKWAPTAAVGFEYDPHNNLKHLDYWYENDAKTEWPISENATWEDPTDPSAPFDFNAKPKNFYFNIETVGTMEPDVCFQGSIKVLQQKLATIIGALQGDPAANGADGYVPQSPGRGEDPGYTTPFMPGGGGQSQWGGAGTSYGGGGTTPGFGQNGQW
;
A
#
# COMPACT_ATOMS: atom_id res chain seq x y z
N VAL A 1 -0.48 20.85 -6.96
CA VAL A 1 0.22 21.72 -5.99
C VAL A 1 -0.68 21.96 -4.80
N LEU A 2 -0.20 21.68 -3.60
CA LEU A 2 -0.90 21.93 -2.34
C LEU A 2 -0.27 23.17 -1.67
N ARG A 3 -1.10 24.18 -1.36
CA ARG A 3 -0.61 25.46 -0.84
C ARG A 3 -1.23 25.80 0.52
N ASN A 4 -0.49 26.57 1.32
CA ASN A 4 -0.94 27.07 2.62
C ASN A 4 -1.29 25.98 3.63
N VAL A 5 -0.55 24.88 3.61
CA VAL A 5 -0.66 23.76 4.56
C VAL A 5 0.68 23.53 5.23
N ASP A 6 0.67 22.73 6.29
CA ASP A 6 1.91 22.31 6.93
C ASP A 6 2.48 21.02 6.33
N LEU A 7 3.73 20.75 6.61
CA LEU A 7 4.45 19.56 6.15
C LEU A 7 3.81 18.27 6.68
N ALA A 8 3.29 18.29 7.92
CA ALA A 8 2.69 17.10 8.52
C ALA A 8 1.43 16.67 7.76
N PHE A 9 0.57 17.64 7.41
CA PHE A 9 -0.62 17.38 6.61
C PHE A 9 -0.28 16.90 5.20
N ALA A 10 0.66 17.57 4.51
CA ALA A 10 1.08 17.18 3.17
C ALA A 10 1.68 15.76 3.16
N ASN A 11 2.53 15.41 4.13
CA ASN A 11 3.09 14.07 4.25
C ASN A 11 2.03 13.02 4.62
N SER A 12 1.02 13.38 5.41
CA SER A 12 -0.09 12.49 5.72
C SER A 12 -0.85 12.10 4.45
N LEU A 13 -1.17 13.07 3.59
CA LEU A 13 -1.79 12.80 2.29
C LEU A 13 -0.92 11.91 1.41
N ARG A 14 0.38 12.19 1.31
CA ARG A 14 1.31 11.36 0.54
C ARG A 14 1.26 9.89 1.00
N ARG A 15 1.29 9.66 2.30
CA ARG A 15 1.24 8.31 2.88
C ARG A 15 -0.08 7.60 2.61
N VAL A 16 -1.20 8.33 2.69
CA VAL A 16 -2.54 7.78 2.39
C VAL A 16 -2.67 7.42 0.91
N VAL A 17 -2.20 8.30 0.01
CA VAL A 17 -2.19 8.04 -1.45
C VAL A 17 -1.47 6.73 -1.79
N LEU A 18 -0.34 6.46 -1.13
CA LEU A 18 0.46 5.25 -1.38
C LEU A 18 -0.18 3.96 -0.88
N SER A 19 -0.95 4.01 0.22
CA SER A 19 -1.21 2.77 0.96
C SER A 19 -2.65 2.53 1.43
N GLU A 20 -3.52 3.52 1.41
CA GLU A 20 -4.79 3.42 2.11
C GLU A 20 -6.03 3.66 1.24
N ILE A 21 -5.83 4.01 -0.02
CA ILE A 21 -6.96 4.18 -0.95
C ILE A 21 -7.49 2.80 -1.33
N PRO A 22 -8.79 2.55 -1.16
CA PRO A 22 -9.38 1.28 -1.54
C PRO A 22 -9.40 1.10 -3.05
N THR A 23 -8.99 -0.09 -3.48
CA THR A 23 -9.06 -0.54 -4.87
C THR A 23 -9.64 -1.95 -4.94
N ILE A 24 -9.70 -2.53 -6.13
CA ILE A 24 -10.13 -3.91 -6.35
C ILE A 24 -9.03 -4.68 -7.07
N ALA A 25 -8.77 -5.91 -6.63
CA ALA A 25 -7.80 -6.81 -7.26
C ALA A 25 -8.23 -8.26 -7.08
N VAL A 26 -7.76 -9.15 -7.96
CA VAL A 26 -7.99 -10.59 -7.81
C VAL A 26 -7.32 -11.07 -6.52
N ASP A 27 -8.12 -11.68 -5.65
CA ASP A 27 -7.70 -12.16 -4.34
C ASP A 27 -7.72 -13.68 -4.22
N ILE A 28 -8.79 -14.30 -4.70
CA ILE A 28 -8.94 -15.76 -4.72
C ILE A 28 -8.97 -16.24 -6.17
N VAL A 29 -8.26 -17.33 -6.45
CA VAL A 29 -8.30 -17.99 -7.74
C VAL A 29 -8.64 -19.47 -7.52
N GLU A 30 -9.76 -19.90 -8.10
CA GLU A 30 -10.16 -21.30 -8.15
C GLU A 30 -9.66 -21.88 -9.48
N VAL A 31 -8.71 -22.81 -9.42
CA VAL A 31 -8.12 -23.45 -10.60
C VAL A 31 -8.93 -24.67 -10.97
N GLU A 32 -9.66 -24.61 -12.09
CA GLU A 32 -10.43 -25.76 -12.62
C GLU A 32 -9.54 -26.67 -13.46
N SER A 33 -8.68 -26.09 -14.31
CA SER A 33 -7.74 -26.83 -15.16
C SER A 33 -6.53 -25.96 -15.50
N ASN A 34 -5.34 -26.54 -15.39
CA ASN A 34 -4.10 -25.94 -15.86
C ASN A 34 -3.17 -27.02 -16.41
N THR A 35 -3.03 -27.05 -17.72
CA THR A 35 -2.09 -27.96 -18.41
C THR A 35 -0.93 -27.18 -19.05
N SER A 36 -0.78 -25.91 -18.70
CA SER A 36 0.34 -25.08 -19.15
C SER A 36 1.65 -25.49 -18.48
N VAL A 37 2.76 -24.91 -18.92
CA VAL A 37 4.07 -25.10 -18.29
C VAL A 37 4.27 -24.30 -17.00
N LEU A 38 3.35 -23.36 -16.70
CA LEU A 38 3.41 -22.56 -15.50
C LEU A 38 2.67 -23.27 -14.36
N ALA A 39 3.26 -23.30 -13.18
CA ALA A 39 2.60 -23.77 -11.97
C ALA A 39 1.41 -22.86 -11.60
N ASP A 40 0.41 -23.44 -10.93
CA ASP A 40 -0.81 -22.74 -10.55
C ASP A 40 -0.53 -21.46 -9.75
N GLU A 41 0.38 -21.53 -8.79
CA GLU A 41 0.75 -20.41 -7.93
C GLU A 41 1.33 -19.22 -8.73
N PHE A 42 2.13 -19.52 -9.77
CA PHE A 42 2.67 -18.49 -10.65
C PHE A 42 1.59 -17.76 -11.41
N ILE A 43 0.61 -18.49 -11.94
CA ILE A 43 -0.50 -17.88 -12.69
C ILE A 43 -1.38 -17.09 -11.73
N CYS A 44 -1.70 -17.64 -10.55
CA CYS A 44 -2.49 -16.97 -9.53
C CYS A 44 -1.84 -15.65 -9.06
N HIS A 45 -0.52 -15.68 -8.85
CA HIS A 45 0.23 -14.47 -8.51
C HIS A 45 0.17 -13.41 -9.63
N ARG A 46 0.34 -13.81 -10.88
CA ARG A 46 0.23 -12.92 -12.04
C ARG A 46 -1.16 -12.32 -12.18
N LEU A 47 -2.21 -13.15 -12.00
CA LEU A 47 -3.61 -12.70 -12.03
C LEU A 47 -3.90 -11.67 -10.93
N GLY A 48 -3.35 -11.88 -9.73
CA GLY A 48 -3.48 -10.93 -8.62
C GLY A 48 -2.87 -9.55 -8.90
N LEU A 49 -1.83 -9.49 -9.75
CA LEU A 49 -1.14 -8.24 -10.10
C LEU A 49 -1.71 -7.54 -11.34
N ILE A 50 -2.71 -8.12 -12.02
CA ILE A 50 -3.38 -7.44 -13.14
C ILE A 50 -4.21 -6.29 -12.58
N PRO A 51 -3.98 -5.04 -13.05
CA PRO A 51 -4.77 -3.91 -12.59
C PRO A 51 -6.21 -4.03 -13.07
N LEU A 52 -7.14 -3.88 -12.14
CA LEU A 52 -8.58 -3.83 -12.39
C LEU A 52 -9.11 -2.43 -12.12
N SER A 53 -10.07 -1.98 -12.90
CA SER A 53 -10.70 -0.67 -12.70
C SER A 53 -11.39 -0.60 -11.34
N ALA A 54 -11.01 0.38 -10.54
CA ALA A 54 -11.60 0.69 -9.24
C ALA A 54 -12.69 1.77 -9.33
N LYS A 55 -13.13 2.12 -10.53
CA LYS A 55 -14.18 3.14 -10.72
C LYS A 55 -15.48 2.67 -10.11
N GLY A 56 -15.93 3.38 -9.05
CA GLY A 56 -17.11 3.02 -8.28
C GLY A 56 -16.89 1.93 -7.24
N VAL A 57 -15.66 1.69 -6.81
CA VAL A 57 -15.29 0.72 -5.77
C VAL A 57 -15.91 1.05 -4.40
N ASP A 58 -16.32 2.29 -4.18
CA ASP A 58 -17.00 2.70 -2.94
C ASP A 58 -18.32 1.95 -2.72
N ALA A 59 -18.99 1.53 -3.80
CA ALA A 59 -20.22 0.75 -3.74
C ALA A 59 -20.00 -0.74 -3.42
N VAL A 60 -18.75 -1.21 -3.47
CA VAL A 60 -18.38 -2.59 -3.13
C VAL A 60 -17.99 -2.64 -1.66
N GLU A 61 -18.55 -3.58 -0.93
CA GLU A 61 -18.25 -3.79 0.49
C GLU A 61 -16.92 -4.52 0.67
N TYR A 62 -16.29 -4.34 1.83
CA TYR A 62 -15.19 -5.24 2.20
C TYR A 62 -15.73 -6.62 2.54
N SER A 63 -15.03 -7.69 2.14
CA SER A 63 -15.48 -9.06 2.43
C SER A 63 -15.65 -9.33 3.93
N ARG A 64 -14.85 -8.68 4.79
CA ARG A 64 -14.93 -8.80 6.25
C ARG A 64 -16.11 -8.08 6.87
N GLU A 65 -16.71 -7.12 6.15
CA GLU A 65 -17.84 -6.31 6.60
C GLU A 65 -19.17 -6.78 5.99
N CYS A 66 -19.09 -7.69 5.01
CA CYS A 66 -20.27 -8.21 4.32
C CYS A 66 -20.98 -9.26 5.20
N GLU A 67 -22.15 -8.92 5.69
CA GLU A 67 -22.99 -9.79 6.53
C GLU A 67 -23.74 -10.88 5.71
N GLU A 68 -23.83 -10.71 4.39
CA GLU A 68 -24.67 -11.56 3.54
C GLU A 68 -23.95 -12.83 3.07
N CYS A 69 -22.62 -12.93 3.21
CA CYS A 69 -21.88 -14.08 2.69
C CYS A 69 -20.74 -14.54 3.63
N GLU A 70 -20.45 -15.85 3.59
CA GLU A 70 -19.31 -16.43 4.34
C GLU A 70 -17.98 -16.24 3.63
N SER A 71 -17.96 -16.12 2.30
CA SER A 71 -16.73 -16.07 1.49
C SER A 71 -16.71 -14.93 0.49
N TYR A 72 -17.68 -14.87 -0.42
CA TYR A 72 -17.83 -13.82 -1.42
C TYR A 72 -19.25 -13.83 -2.02
N CYS A 73 -19.72 -12.64 -2.44
CA CYS A 73 -21.00 -12.44 -3.10
C CYS A 73 -20.93 -11.22 -4.04
N ASP A 74 -22.01 -10.92 -4.76
CA ASP A 74 -22.07 -9.81 -5.70
C ASP A 74 -21.98 -8.42 -5.02
N ASN A 75 -22.16 -8.35 -3.69
CA ASN A 75 -22.03 -7.12 -2.92
C ASN A 75 -20.58 -6.79 -2.57
N CYS A 76 -19.74 -7.79 -2.28
CA CYS A 76 -18.37 -7.63 -1.80
C CYS A 76 -17.29 -8.07 -2.78
N SER A 77 -17.66 -8.64 -3.94
CA SER A 77 -16.69 -9.15 -4.90
C SER A 77 -17.15 -9.02 -6.35
N VAL A 78 -16.19 -9.16 -7.26
CA VAL A 78 -16.44 -9.31 -8.70
C VAL A 78 -15.81 -10.61 -9.16
N VAL A 79 -16.59 -11.46 -9.81
CA VAL A 79 -16.12 -12.76 -10.34
C VAL A 79 -15.77 -12.62 -11.81
N LEU A 80 -14.53 -12.96 -12.14
CA LEU A 80 -14.03 -13.05 -13.50
C LEU A 80 -13.72 -14.52 -13.83
N ARG A 81 -13.78 -14.86 -15.11
CA ARG A 81 -13.42 -16.18 -15.63
C ARG A 81 -12.35 -16.04 -16.71
N LEU A 82 -11.37 -16.91 -16.64
CA LEU A 82 -10.37 -17.12 -17.68
C LEU A 82 -10.56 -18.52 -18.23
N ASP A 83 -10.90 -18.62 -19.52
CA ASP A 83 -11.07 -19.90 -20.22
C ASP A 83 -10.34 -19.84 -21.55
N ALA A 84 -9.24 -20.57 -21.67
CA ALA A 84 -8.41 -20.55 -22.85
C ALA A 84 -7.86 -21.93 -23.17
N LYS A 85 -8.05 -22.39 -24.41
CA LYS A 85 -7.55 -23.66 -24.91
C LYS A 85 -6.88 -23.47 -26.27
N CYS A 86 -5.62 -23.85 -26.37
CA CYS A 86 -4.88 -23.80 -27.61
C CYS A 86 -5.14 -25.08 -28.45
N THR A 87 -5.84 -24.91 -29.57
CA THR A 87 -6.11 -26.03 -30.53
C THR A 87 -5.24 -25.94 -31.77
N GLY A 88 -4.68 -24.75 -32.07
CA GLY A 88 -3.81 -24.50 -33.21
C GLY A 88 -2.37 -24.94 -32.99
N ASP A 89 -1.57 -24.94 -34.04
CA ASP A 89 -0.13 -25.27 -33.97
C ASP A 89 0.71 -24.08 -33.50
N ASP A 90 0.20 -22.88 -33.65
CA ASP A 90 0.85 -21.65 -33.20
C ASP A 90 0.72 -21.46 -31.69
N ILE A 91 1.63 -20.62 -31.12
CA ILE A 91 1.59 -20.27 -29.70
C ILE A 91 0.44 -19.28 -29.48
N MET A 92 -0.53 -19.71 -28.66
CA MET A 92 -1.62 -18.87 -28.20
C MET A 92 -1.17 -17.99 -27.03
N HIS A 93 -1.36 -16.68 -27.14
CA HIS A 93 -1.08 -15.72 -26.06
C HIS A 93 -2.38 -15.37 -25.36
N ILE A 94 -2.38 -15.46 -24.03
CA ILE A 94 -3.51 -15.09 -23.18
C ILE A 94 -3.20 -13.75 -22.54
N TYR A 95 -4.11 -12.80 -22.66
CA TYR A 95 -3.96 -11.43 -22.19
C TYR A 95 -5.04 -11.06 -21.16
N ALA A 96 -4.88 -9.91 -20.52
CA ALA A 96 -5.84 -9.39 -19.55
C ALA A 96 -7.25 -9.20 -20.14
N ARG A 97 -7.37 -8.90 -21.44
CA ARG A 97 -8.66 -8.81 -22.15
C ARG A 97 -9.45 -10.12 -22.18
N ASP A 98 -8.78 -11.26 -22.01
CA ASP A 98 -9.41 -12.58 -22.03
C ASP A 98 -10.07 -12.94 -20.68
N LEU A 99 -9.90 -12.08 -19.67
CA LEU A 99 -10.63 -12.15 -18.40
C LEU A 99 -12.06 -11.63 -18.61
N VAL A 100 -13.03 -12.51 -18.52
CA VAL A 100 -14.45 -12.18 -18.71
C VAL A 100 -15.14 -12.11 -17.36
N ILE A 101 -15.86 -11.01 -17.11
CA ILE A 101 -16.66 -10.84 -15.90
C ILE A 101 -17.96 -11.64 -16.04
N VAL A 102 -18.24 -12.47 -15.04
CA VAL A 102 -19.40 -13.39 -15.04
C VAL A 102 -20.40 -13.13 -13.92
N SER A 103 -20.06 -12.31 -12.91
CA SER A 103 -20.96 -11.92 -11.84
C SER A 103 -21.75 -10.66 -12.16
N GLN A 104 -22.85 -10.45 -11.44
CA GLN A 104 -23.48 -9.13 -11.38
C GLN A 104 -22.55 -8.17 -10.64
N ARG A 105 -22.56 -6.91 -11.03
CA ARG A 105 -21.70 -5.87 -10.47
C ARG A 105 -22.52 -4.68 -10.02
N LYS A 106 -22.03 -3.96 -9.03
CA LYS A 106 -22.64 -2.68 -8.57
C LYS A 106 -22.64 -1.60 -9.68
N ASN A 107 -21.69 -1.66 -10.61
CA ASN A 107 -21.63 -0.79 -11.80
C ASN A 107 -20.84 -1.47 -12.93
N GLU A 108 -20.91 -0.93 -14.13
CA GLU A 108 -20.30 -1.51 -15.34
C GLU A 108 -18.77 -1.44 -15.39
N PHE A 109 -18.15 -0.61 -14.56
CA PHE A 109 -16.72 -0.32 -14.63
C PHE A 109 -15.89 -1.12 -13.62
N VAL A 110 -16.42 -1.33 -12.41
CA VAL A 110 -15.67 -1.98 -11.32
C VAL A 110 -15.25 -3.39 -11.71
N GLY A 111 -13.98 -3.70 -11.46
CA GLY A 111 -13.40 -5.02 -11.76
C GLY A 111 -13.07 -5.29 -13.23
N THR A 112 -13.29 -4.33 -14.14
CA THR A 112 -12.88 -4.47 -15.54
C THR A 112 -11.35 -4.41 -15.64
N PRO A 113 -10.69 -5.36 -16.35
CA PRO A 113 -9.25 -5.27 -16.56
C PRO A 113 -8.84 -3.96 -17.24
N VAL A 114 -7.79 -3.33 -16.73
CA VAL A 114 -7.25 -2.10 -17.32
C VAL A 114 -6.45 -2.45 -18.56
N ILE A 115 -6.82 -1.84 -19.69
CA ILE A 115 -6.21 -2.03 -21.00
C ILE A 115 -5.84 -0.67 -21.54
N THR A 116 -4.55 -0.34 -21.54
CA THR A 116 -4.01 0.95 -21.98
C THR A 116 -3.16 0.85 -23.24
N ASP A 117 -2.82 -0.36 -23.66
CA ASP A 117 -2.00 -0.61 -24.82
C ASP A 117 -2.75 -0.33 -26.14
N PRO A 118 -2.07 0.15 -27.21
CA PRO A 118 -2.69 0.47 -28.49
C PRO A 118 -3.35 -0.73 -29.18
N GLU A 119 -2.89 -1.95 -28.87
CA GLU A 119 -3.41 -3.18 -29.45
C GLU A 119 -4.66 -3.72 -28.72
N GLY A 120 -5.05 -3.10 -27.60
CA GLY A 120 -6.22 -3.50 -26.82
C GLY A 120 -6.12 -4.90 -26.22
N LYS A 121 -4.92 -5.34 -25.87
CA LYS A 121 -4.65 -6.69 -25.32
C LYS A 121 -4.48 -6.67 -23.81
N GLY A 122 -3.86 -5.64 -23.28
CA GLY A 122 -3.47 -5.54 -21.86
C GLY A 122 -2.31 -6.46 -21.50
N CYS A 123 -2.14 -6.73 -20.20
CA CYS A 123 -1.03 -7.51 -19.70
C CYS A 123 -1.06 -8.97 -20.19
N LEU A 124 0.09 -9.50 -20.62
CA LEU A 124 0.23 -10.92 -20.98
C LEU A 124 0.17 -11.79 -19.72
N ILE A 125 -0.77 -12.75 -19.69
CA ILE A 125 -0.93 -13.68 -18.57
C ILE A 125 -0.07 -14.93 -18.78
N ALA A 126 -0.30 -15.64 -19.88
CA ALA A 126 0.39 -16.89 -20.20
C ALA A 126 0.50 -17.12 -21.70
N LYS A 127 1.33 -18.08 -22.08
CA LYS A 127 1.47 -18.58 -23.46
C LYS A 127 1.17 -20.07 -23.46
N LEU A 128 0.25 -20.52 -24.32
CA LEU A 128 -0.14 -21.89 -24.47
C LEU A 128 0.35 -22.47 -25.80
N ARG A 129 0.76 -23.74 -25.78
CA ARG A 129 0.99 -24.55 -26.98
C ARG A 129 -0.20 -25.45 -27.25
N LYS A 130 -0.20 -26.08 -28.44
CA LYS A 130 -1.24 -26.99 -28.86
C LYS A 130 -1.58 -28.03 -27.80
N GLY A 131 -2.86 -28.18 -27.51
CA GLY A 131 -3.40 -29.10 -26.51
C GLY A 131 -3.38 -28.59 -25.07
N GLN A 132 -2.71 -27.47 -24.78
CA GLN A 132 -2.73 -26.89 -23.45
C GLN A 132 -3.97 -26.04 -23.22
N GLU A 133 -4.46 -26.05 -21.98
CA GLU A 133 -5.60 -25.26 -21.55
C GLU A 133 -5.38 -24.65 -20.16
N ILE A 134 -5.99 -23.52 -19.93
CA ILE A 134 -6.11 -22.86 -18.62
C ILE A 134 -7.59 -22.52 -18.44
N ARG A 135 -8.15 -22.96 -17.30
CA ARG A 135 -9.50 -22.60 -16.89
C ARG A 135 -9.49 -22.24 -15.42
N MET A 136 -9.82 -21.00 -15.13
CA MET A 136 -9.73 -20.43 -13.79
C MET A 136 -10.89 -19.48 -13.53
N LYS A 137 -11.39 -19.51 -12.29
CA LYS A 137 -12.34 -18.55 -11.76
C LYS A 137 -11.60 -17.65 -10.79
N CYS A 138 -11.66 -16.34 -11.06
CA CYS A 138 -10.96 -15.32 -10.31
C CYS A 138 -11.96 -14.46 -9.53
N ILE A 139 -11.81 -14.38 -8.24
CA ILE A 139 -12.65 -13.55 -7.36
C ILE A 139 -11.84 -12.32 -6.97
N ALA A 140 -12.27 -11.15 -7.47
CA ALA A 140 -11.68 -9.88 -7.13
C ALA A 140 -12.40 -9.27 -5.93
N LYS A 141 -11.63 -8.82 -4.94
CA LYS A 141 -12.11 -8.23 -3.70
C LYS A 141 -11.56 -6.83 -3.50
N LYS A 142 -12.30 -6.02 -2.75
CA LYS A 142 -11.85 -4.70 -2.30
C LYS A 142 -10.78 -4.84 -1.23
N GLY A 143 -9.73 -4.02 -1.34
CA GLY A 143 -8.65 -4.00 -0.37
C GLY A 143 -7.82 -2.73 -0.46
N ILE A 144 -6.81 -2.62 0.36
CA ILE A 144 -5.88 -1.49 0.44
C ILE A 144 -4.44 -1.98 0.30
N ALA A 145 -3.54 -1.10 -0.16
CA ALA A 145 -2.14 -1.46 -0.37
C ALA A 145 -1.38 -1.81 0.92
N LYS A 146 -1.88 -1.41 2.09
CA LYS A 146 -1.36 -1.87 3.39
C LYS A 146 -1.45 -3.38 3.59
N GLU A 147 -2.49 -4.03 3.06
CA GLU A 147 -2.64 -5.48 3.13
C GLU A 147 -1.71 -6.18 2.13
N HIS A 148 -1.75 -5.73 0.89
CA HIS A 148 -0.89 -6.25 -0.18
C HIS A 148 -0.74 -5.22 -1.30
N ALA A 149 0.45 -5.10 -1.87
CA ALA A 149 0.76 -4.14 -2.93
C ALA A 149 -0.10 -4.27 -4.20
N LYS A 150 -0.77 -5.41 -4.43
CA LYS A 150 -1.70 -5.60 -5.55
C LYS A 150 -2.86 -4.59 -5.56
N TRP A 151 -3.22 -4.05 -4.40
CA TRP A 151 -4.25 -3.01 -4.25
C TRP A 151 -3.69 -1.59 -4.32
N ALA A 152 -2.40 -1.40 -4.61
CA ALA A 152 -1.84 -0.07 -4.74
C ALA A 152 -2.43 0.66 -5.96
N PRO A 153 -3.03 1.86 -5.78
CA PRO A 153 -3.55 2.64 -6.89
C PRO A 153 -2.47 3.35 -7.67
N THR A 154 -1.31 3.57 -7.06
CA THR A 154 -0.22 4.38 -7.59
C THR A 154 1.01 3.52 -7.90
N ALA A 155 1.66 3.82 -9.02
CA ALA A 155 2.97 3.29 -9.38
C ALA A 155 4.08 4.11 -8.73
N ALA A 156 3.94 5.46 -8.74
CA ALA A 156 4.88 6.38 -8.12
C ALA A 156 4.16 7.62 -7.58
N VAL A 157 4.70 8.15 -6.48
CA VAL A 157 4.28 9.45 -5.92
C VAL A 157 5.52 10.28 -5.64
N GLY A 158 5.83 11.19 -6.56
CA GLY A 158 6.82 12.23 -6.35
C GLY A 158 6.31 13.26 -5.35
N PHE A 159 7.16 13.66 -4.42
CA PHE A 159 6.85 14.66 -3.40
C PHE A 159 8.00 15.61 -3.23
N GLU A 160 7.75 16.89 -3.44
CA GLU A 160 8.75 17.94 -3.35
C GLU A 160 8.18 19.14 -2.60
N TYR A 161 9.04 19.86 -1.89
CA TYR A 161 8.80 21.18 -1.33
C TYR A 161 10.10 21.96 -1.36
N ASP A 162 10.02 23.30 -1.33
CA ASP A 162 11.17 24.18 -1.35
C ASP A 162 12.15 23.87 -2.50
N PRO A 163 11.74 23.99 -3.77
CA PRO A 163 12.56 23.60 -4.92
C PRO A 163 13.84 24.43 -5.06
N HIS A 164 13.93 25.60 -4.42
CA HIS A 164 15.15 26.41 -4.36
C HIS A 164 16.07 26.07 -3.18
N ASN A 165 15.66 25.12 -2.32
CA ASN A 165 16.38 24.75 -1.09
C ASN A 165 16.70 25.96 -0.17
N ASN A 166 15.76 26.90 -0.07
CA ASN A 166 15.86 28.08 0.79
C ASN A 166 15.97 27.71 2.27
N LEU A 167 15.28 26.62 2.66
CA LEU A 167 15.26 26.08 4.01
C LEU A 167 16.52 25.28 4.36
N LYS A 168 17.35 24.96 3.37
CA LYS A 168 18.55 24.12 3.51
C LYS A 168 18.26 22.77 4.20
N HIS A 169 17.09 22.18 3.90
CA HIS A 169 16.73 20.85 4.38
C HIS A 169 17.45 19.74 3.60
N LEU A 170 17.92 20.03 2.38
CA LEU A 170 18.69 19.12 1.55
C LEU A 170 20.15 19.59 1.49
N ASP A 171 21.06 18.64 1.72
CA ASP A 171 22.48 18.84 1.58
C ASP A 171 22.93 18.08 0.34
N TYR A 172 23.20 18.82 -0.75
CA TYR A 172 23.55 18.25 -2.03
C TYR A 172 25.03 17.89 -2.05
N TRP A 173 25.31 16.58 -2.11
CA TRP A 173 26.65 16.13 -2.37
C TRP A 173 26.92 16.14 -3.88
N TYR A 174 28.03 16.70 -4.31
CA TYR A 174 28.43 16.78 -5.71
C TYR A 174 29.95 16.55 -5.84
N GLU A 175 30.38 16.00 -6.99
CA GLU A 175 31.79 15.73 -7.27
C GLU A 175 32.46 16.93 -7.95
N ASN A 176 31.81 17.52 -8.95
CA ASN A 176 32.40 18.57 -9.79
C ASN A 176 31.61 19.89 -9.69
N ASP A 177 30.34 19.89 -10.05
CA ASP A 177 29.50 21.10 -10.08
C ASP A 177 28.08 20.80 -9.61
N ALA A 178 27.69 21.45 -8.53
CA ALA A 178 26.37 21.30 -7.93
C ALA A 178 25.22 21.61 -8.88
N LYS A 179 25.37 22.58 -9.78
CA LYS A 179 24.30 23.01 -10.69
C LYS A 179 24.06 22.00 -11.81
N THR A 180 25.10 21.28 -12.24
CA THR A 180 25.01 20.29 -13.29
C THR A 180 24.50 18.96 -12.75
N GLU A 181 24.95 18.57 -11.55
CA GLU A 181 24.59 17.31 -10.92
C GLU A 181 23.22 17.36 -10.25
N TRP A 182 22.83 18.54 -9.74
CA TRP A 182 21.55 18.80 -9.11
C TRP A 182 20.81 19.96 -9.81
N PRO A 183 20.24 19.72 -11.01
CA PRO A 183 19.49 20.75 -11.72
C PRO A 183 18.29 21.19 -10.90
N ILE A 184 17.97 22.46 -11.00
CA ILE A 184 16.79 23.02 -10.31
C ILE A 184 15.53 22.35 -10.87
N SER A 185 14.63 21.95 -9.98
CA SER A 185 13.36 21.33 -10.33
C SER A 185 12.48 22.27 -11.17
N GLU A 186 11.66 21.71 -12.06
CA GLU A 186 10.65 22.46 -12.81
C GLU A 186 9.65 23.18 -11.89
N ASN A 187 9.41 22.66 -10.69
CA ASN A 187 8.54 23.27 -9.68
C ASN A 187 9.06 24.61 -9.16
N ALA A 188 10.35 24.91 -9.33
CA ALA A 188 10.91 26.21 -8.96
C ALA A 188 10.27 27.40 -9.69
N THR A 189 9.65 27.15 -10.84
CA THR A 189 8.89 28.17 -11.58
C THR A 189 7.63 28.67 -10.85
N TRP A 190 7.16 27.91 -9.86
CA TRP A 190 5.98 28.24 -9.06
C TRP A 190 6.30 29.05 -7.79
N GLU A 191 7.58 29.28 -7.51
CA GLU A 191 8.06 30.01 -6.34
C GLU A 191 9.00 31.14 -6.75
N ASP A 192 9.06 32.16 -5.91
CA ASP A 192 9.98 33.28 -6.13
C ASP A 192 11.43 32.81 -5.94
N PRO A 193 12.35 33.25 -6.79
CA PRO A 193 13.75 32.91 -6.66
C PRO A 193 14.33 33.43 -5.33
N THR A 194 15.31 32.71 -4.81
CA THR A 194 16.01 33.06 -3.58
C THR A 194 16.70 34.38 -3.72
N ASP A 195 16.50 35.30 -2.76
CA ASP A 195 17.32 36.52 -2.63
C ASP A 195 18.64 36.15 -1.93
N PRO A 196 19.79 36.21 -2.62
CA PRO A 196 21.10 35.90 -2.03
C PRO A 196 21.52 36.84 -0.89
N SER A 197 20.90 38.01 -0.81
CA SER A 197 21.21 39.03 0.19
C SER A 197 20.38 38.90 1.48
N ALA A 198 19.29 38.10 1.43
CA ALA A 198 18.43 37.92 2.58
C ALA A 198 19.10 37.06 3.66
N PRO A 199 18.98 37.44 4.95
CA PRO A 199 19.49 36.61 6.04
C PRO A 199 18.71 35.29 6.11
N PHE A 200 19.39 34.20 6.50
CA PHE A 200 18.76 32.90 6.64
C PHE A 200 17.73 32.91 7.78
N ASP A 201 16.48 32.54 7.48
CA ASP A 201 15.41 32.41 8.47
C ASP A 201 15.33 31.00 9.02
N PHE A 202 15.79 30.79 10.25
CA PHE A 202 15.76 29.50 10.97
C PHE A 202 14.35 29.03 11.34
N ASN A 203 13.34 29.91 11.30
CA ASN A 203 11.95 29.60 11.65
C ASN A 203 11.06 29.40 10.42
N ALA A 204 11.61 29.59 9.24
CA ALA A 204 10.87 29.37 7.99
C ALA A 204 10.34 27.95 7.89
N LYS A 205 9.10 27.83 7.42
CA LYS A 205 8.44 26.53 7.20
C LYS A 205 7.92 26.46 5.77
N PRO A 206 8.00 25.28 5.13
CA PRO A 206 7.45 25.11 3.80
C PRO A 206 5.93 25.27 3.84
N LYS A 207 5.36 25.92 2.84
CA LYS A 207 3.91 26.17 2.70
C LYS A 207 3.35 25.61 1.41
N ASN A 208 4.20 25.30 0.43
CA ASN A 208 3.85 24.77 -0.87
C ASN A 208 4.45 23.39 -1.02
N PHE A 209 3.64 22.44 -1.51
CA PHE A 209 4.03 21.06 -1.71
C PHE A 209 3.60 20.62 -3.10
N TYR A 210 4.50 19.95 -3.81
CA TYR A 210 4.33 19.50 -5.17
C TYR A 210 4.21 17.99 -5.19
N PHE A 211 3.12 17.49 -5.77
CA PHE A 211 2.85 16.08 -5.93
C PHE A 211 2.88 15.73 -7.41
N ASN A 212 3.62 14.70 -7.77
CA ASN A 212 3.57 14.07 -9.07
C ASN A 212 3.10 12.63 -8.87
N ILE A 213 1.85 12.33 -9.30
CA ILE A 213 1.21 11.06 -9.04
C ILE A 213 1.06 10.30 -10.35
N GLU A 214 1.70 9.13 -10.41
CA GLU A 214 1.53 8.15 -11.48
C GLU A 214 0.67 7.01 -10.97
N THR A 215 -0.47 6.76 -11.63
CA THR A 215 -1.36 5.65 -11.27
C THR A 215 -1.07 4.41 -12.11
N VAL A 216 -1.47 3.25 -11.61
CA VAL A 216 -1.41 1.99 -12.36
C VAL A 216 -2.58 1.82 -13.33
N GLY A 217 -3.42 2.84 -13.50
CA GLY A 217 -4.59 2.84 -14.38
C GLY A 217 -5.88 2.33 -13.72
N THR A 218 -5.84 1.92 -12.46
CA THR A 218 -7.04 1.48 -11.72
C THR A 218 -8.01 2.63 -11.47
N MET A 219 -7.50 3.83 -11.32
CA MET A 219 -8.26 5.08 -11.17
C MET A 219 -7.44 6.28 -11.69
N GLU A 220 -8.13 7.38 -11.98
CA GLU A 220 -7.49 8.62 -12.41
C GLU A 220 -6.69 9.28 -11.26
N PRO A 221 -5.58 9.99 -11.54
CA PRO A 221 -4.72 10.58 -10.51
C PRO A 221 -5.43 11.60 -9.61
N ASP A 222 -6.35 12.40 -10.16
CA ASP A 222 -7.14 13.37 -9.43
C ASP A 222 -8.12 12.69 -8.46
N VAL A 223 -8.79 11.61 -8.93
CA VAL A 223 -9.68 10.77 -8.09
C VAL A 223 -8.90 10.12 -6.97
N CYS A 224 -7.68 9.64 -7.27
CA CYS A 224 -6.77 9.06 -6.29
C CYS A 224 -6.44 10.09 -5.19
N PHE A 225 -6.05 11.31 -5.55
CA PHE A 225 -5.75 12.35 -4.58
C PHE A 225 -6.97 12.79 -3.76
N GLN A 226 -8.13 12.96 -4.39
CA GLN A 226 -9.38 13.26 -3.69
C GLN A 226 -9.80 12.14 -2.73
N GLY A 227 -9.61 10.87 -3.15
CA GLY A 227 -9.81 9.69 -2.32
C GLY A 227 -8.96 9.72 -1.05
N SER A 228 -7.71 10.17 -1.15
CA SER A 228 -6.83 10.29 0.01
C SER A 228 -7.34 11.27 1.07
N ILE A 229 -7.94 12.37 0.62
CA ILE A 229 -8.56 13.36 1.53
C ILE A 229 -9.76 12.74 2.24
N LYS A 230 -10.62 12.02 1.51
CA LYS A 230 -11.78 11.32 2.10
C LYS A 230 -11.35 10.30 3.15
N VAL A 231 -10.35 9.47 2.83
CA VAL A 231 -9.83 8.46 3.79
C VAL A 231 -9.29 9.14 5.04
N LEU A 232 -8.54 10.24 4.91
CA LEU A 232 -8.04 10.98 6.07
C LEU A 232 -9.18 11.59 6.89
N GLN A 233 -10.20 12.16 6.25
CA GLN A 233 -11.39 12.68 6.91
C GLN A 233 -12.15 11.58 7.67
N GLN A 234 -12.34 10.40 7.07
CA GLN A 234 -13.00 9.26 7.71
C GLN A 234 -12.24 8.81 8.96
N LYS A 235 -10.91 8.69 8.87
CA LYS A 235 -10.08 8.35 10.04
C LYS A 235 -10.21 9.34 11.18
N LEU A 236 -10.19 10.62 10.88
CA LEU A 236 -10.38 11.66 11.88
C LEU A 236 -11.79 11.62 12.48
N ALA A 237 -12.82 11.40 11.64
CA ALA A 237 -14.20 11.25 12.11
C ALA A 237 -14.36 10.05 13.05
N THR A 238 -13.76 8.91 12.72
CA THR A 238 -13.76 7.71 13.58
C THR A 238 -13.12 8.00 14.95
N ILE A 239 -11.98 8.70 14.98
CA ILE A 239 -11.32 9.09 16.24
C ILE A 239 -12.21 10.02 17.05
N ILE A 240 -12.82 11.03 16.43
CA ILE A 240 -13.73 11.98 17.09
C ILE A 240 -14.93 11.24 17.68
N GLY A 241 -15.58 10.35 16.90
CA GLY A 241 -16.70 9.55 17.35
C GLY A 241 -16.34 8.65 18.54
N ALA A 242 -15.18 7.98 18.48
CA ALA A 242 -14.68 7.16 19.57
C ALA A 242 -14.45 7.96 20.87
N LEU A 243 -13.92 9.19 20.75
CA LEU A 243 -13.73 10.09 21.89
C LEU A 243 -15.03 10.63 22.46
N GLN A 244 -16.04 10.79 21.63
CA GLN A 244 -17.38 11.24 22.05
C GLN A 244 -18.25 10.10 22.61
N GLY A 245 -17.78 8.86 22.55
CA GLY A 245 -18.50 7.69 23.03
C GLY A 245 -19.64 7.24 22.09
N ASP A 246 -19.56 7.60 20.81
CA ASP A 246 -20.52 7.18 19.79
C ASP A 246 -20.30 5.69 19.43
N PRO A 247 -21.25 4.78 19.73
CA PRO A 247 -21.10 3.35 19.43
C PRO A 247 -21.02 3.06 17.92
N ALA A 248 -21.52 3.93 17.06
CA ALA A 248 -21.45 3.78 15.60
C ALA A 248 -20.04 4.05 15.04
N ALA A 249 -19.19 4.81 15.75
CA ALA A 249 -17.82 5.09 15.35
C ALA A 249 -16.88 3.88 15.50
N ASN A 250 -17.27 2.86 16.24
CA ASN A 250 -16.47 1.64 16.45
C ASN A 250 -16.61 0.62 15.31
N GLY A 251 -17.50 0.85 14.33
CA GLY A 251 -17.79 -0.10 13.26
C GLY A 251 -17.19 0.21 11.88
N ALA A 252 -16.59 1.38 11.67
CA ALA A 252 -16.27 1.83 10.32
C ALA A 252 -14.89 1.41 9.79
N ASP A 253 -13.97 0.90 10.61
CA ASP A 253 -12.70 0.28 10.16
C ASP A 253 -12.20 -0.68 11.25
N GLY A 254 -12.48 -1.96 11.08
CA GLY A 254 -12.20 -3.04 12.02
C GLY A 254 -10.73 -3.34 12.35
N TYR A 255 -9.86 -2.35 12.42
CA TYR A 255 -8.58 -2.46 13.09
C TYR A 255 -8.46 -1.37 14.15
N VAL A 256 -9.22 -1.53 15.22
CA VAL A 256 -8.80 -1.00 16.51
C VAL A 256 -7.75 -2.01 17.02
N PRO A 257 -6.48 -1.63 17.21
CA PRO A 257 -5.61 -2.45 18.04
C PRO A 257 -6.31 -2.50 19.41
N GLN A 258 -6.87 -3.66 19.75
CA GLN A 258 -7.32 -3.91 21.11
C GLN A 258 -6.08 -3.77 21.97
N SER A 259 -5.93 -2.62 22.61
CA SER A 259 -5.17 -2.57 23.84
C SER A 259 -5.82 -3.62 24.74
N PRO A 260 -5.06 -4.59 25.30
CA PRO A 260 -5.64 -5.57 26.18
C PRO A 260 -6.36 -4.81 27.28
N GLY A 261 -7.70 -4.90 27.26
CA GLY A 261 -8.54 -4.31 28.29
C GLY A 261 -8.04 -4.79 29.63
N ARG A 262 -8.09 -3.94 30.63
CA ARG A 262 -7.97 -4.32 32.05
C ARG A 262 -9.15 -5.25 32.42
N GLY A 263 -9.13 -6.45 31.91
CA GLY A 263 -9.97 -7.56 32.31
C GLY A 263 -9.05 -8.70 32.62
N GLU A 264 -9.07 -9.13 33.86
CA GLU A 264 -8.40 -10.26 34.50
C GLU A 264 -7.45 -11.07 33.61
N ASP A 265 -6.15 -10.76 33.73
CA ASP A 265 -5.05 -11.34 33.00
C ASP A 265 -4.93 -12.84 33.36
N PRO A 266 -5.11 -13.80 32.40
CA PRO A 266 -4.77 -15.18 32.63
C PRO A 266 -3.25 -15.39 32.55
N GLY A 267 -2.46 -14.67 33.38
CA GLY A 267 -1.10 -15.08 33.71
C GLY A 267 0.02 -14.82 32.73
N TYR A 268 -0.11 -13.89 31.76
CA TYR A 268 1.02 -13.45 30.93
C TYR A 268 1.65 -12.17 31.48
N THR A 269 2.65 -12.34 32.38
CA THR A 269 3.54 -11.24 32.77
C THR A 269 4.62 -11.05 31.71
N THR A 270 4.70 -9.83 31.17
CA THR A 270 5.81 -9.45 30.31
C THR A 270 7.13 -9.39 31.09
N PRO A 271 8.28 -9.77 30.50
CA PRO A 271 9.56 -9.88 31.20
C PRO A 271 10.18 -8.57 31.71
N PHE A 272 9.47 -7.45 31.65
CA PHE A 272 9.98 -6.12 31.99
C PHE A 272 9.23 -5.40 33.12
N MET A 273 8.63 -6.13 34.05
CA MET A 273 8.18 -5.49 35.30
C MET A 273 9.17 -5.84 36.45
N PRO A 274 9.80 -4.84 37.11
CA PRO A 274 10.59 -5.11 38.27
C PRO A 274 9.67 -5.37 39.46
N GLY A 275 9.62 -6.64 39.91
CA GLY A 275 9.00 -7.04 41.18
C GLY A 275 7.90 -8.09 41.04
N GLY A 276 8.26 -9.36 40.99
CA GLY A 276 7.34 -10.46 41.12
C GLY A 276 7.96 -11.79 40.71
N GLY A 277 8.65 -12.48 41.58
CA GLY A 277 9.22 -13.79 41.32
C GLY A 277 8.12 -14.84 41.11
N GLY A 278 7.89 -15.24 39.87
CA GLY A 278 7.09 -16.38 39.47
C GLY A 278 7.95 -17.31 38.62
N GLN A 279 8.13 -18.56 39.07
CA GLN A 279 8.87 -19.60 38.36
C GLN A 279 8.19 -19.92 37.02
N SER A 280 8.95 -19.85 35.90
CA SER A 280 8.49 -20.32 34.63
C SER A 280 8.35 -21.85 34.60
N GLN A 281 7.19 -22.35 34.16
CA GLN A 281 6.83 -23.77 34.09
C GLN A 281 7.41 -24.48 32.84
N TRP A 282 8.51 -23.98 32.26
CA TRP A 282 9.27 -24.67 31.22
C TRP A 282 10.60 -25.13 31.85
N GLY A 283 10.55 -26.31 32.50
CA GLY A 283 11.73 -27.02 32.92
C GLY A 283 12.51 -27.54 31.72
N GLY A 284 13.49 -26.76 31.27
CA GLY A 284 14.56 -27.17 30.39
C GLY A 284 15.87 -26.95 31.06
N ALA A 285 16.72 -27.97 31.07
CA ALA A 285 17.98 -28.13 31.80
C ALA A 285 18.83 -26.88 31.87
N GLY A 286 19.26 -26.53 33.07
CA GLY A 286 20.14 -25.41 33.38
C GLY A 286 21.48 -25.50 32.67
N THR A 287 21.82 -24.44 31.92
CA THR A 287 23.21 -24.13 31.61
C THR A 287 23.65 -23.02 32.54
N SER A 288 24.44 -23.45 33.57
CA SER A 288 25.18 -22.58 34.47
C SER A 288 26.31 -21.91 33.68
N TYR A 289 26.17 -20.61 33.43
CA TYR A 289 27.31 -19.74 33.15
C TYR A 289 27.46 -18.75 34.29
N GLY A 290 28.10 -19.24 35.38
CA GLY A 290 28.70 -18.39 36.37
C GLY A 290 30.09 -18.00 35.88
N GLY A 291 30.33 -16.72 35.70
CA GLY A 291 31.65 -16.16 35.40
C GLY A 291 31.59 -14.66 35.57
N GLY A 292 31.88 -14.16 36.77
CA GLY A 292 32.15 -12.76 37.04
C GLY A 292 33.37 -12.33 36.22
N GLY A 293 33.20 -11.45 35.29
CA GLY A 293 34.24 -10.76 34.56
C GLY A 293 34.06 -9.26 34.75
N THR A 294 34.84 -8.68 35.63
CA THR A 294 35.04 -7.24 35.78
C THR A 294 35.60 -6.66 34.47
N THR A 295 34.89 -5.70 33.91
CA THR A 295 35.40 -4.86 32.79
C THR A 295 36.62 -4.08 33.25
N PRO A 296 37.76 -4.10 32.52
CA PRO A 296 38.90 -3.24 32.82
C PRO A 296 38.56 -1.81 32.40
N GLY A 297 38.68 -0.88 33.35
CA GLY A 297 38.64 0.54 33.10
C GLY A 297 39.80 0.98 32.20
N PHE A 298 39.48 1.78 31.18
CA PHE A 298 40.49 2.52 30.40
C PHE A 298 41.09 3.59 31.32
N GLY A 299 42.28 3.31 31.84
CA GLY A 299 43.13 4.28 32.53
C GLY A 299 43.87 5.15 31.51
N GLN A 300 43.83 6.45 31.75
CA GLN A 300 44.74 7.45 31.14
C GLN A 300 46.21 7.14 31.43
N ASN A 301 47.07 7.31 30.44
CA ASN A 301 48.44 7.80 30.43
C ASN A 301 48.94 7.59 29.02
N GLY A 302 49.34 8.60 28.24
CA GLY A 302 50.40 9.54 28.52
C GLY A 302 51.51 9.33 27.52
N GLN A 303 51.82 10.40 26.75
CA GLN A 303 53.10 10.65 26.04
C GLN A 303 53.54 9.65 24.94
N TRP A 304 53.47 10.09 23.74
CA TRP A 304 54.55 10.57 22.78
C TRP A 304 53.87 11.17 21.58
#